data_86eae67018f01111c3b3b721af4ff0fb
#
_entry.id   86eae67018f01111c3b3b721af4ff0fb
#
_cell.length_a   1.000
_cell.length_b   1.000
_cell.length_c   1.000
_cell.angle_alpha   90.00
_cell.angle_beta   90.00
_cell.angle_gamma   90.00
#
_symmetry.space_group_name_H-M   'P 1'
#
loop_
_entity.id
_entity.type
_entity.pdbx_description
1 polymer ?
#
loop_
_entity_poly.entity_id
_entity_poly.type
_entity_poly.pdbx_seq_one_letter_code
_entity_poly.pdbx_strand_id
1 'polypeptide(L)'
;MIVDVRSYTAHPGLLPKYFADYAAGPFAVQTRHLGQPRGYYMVDTGVVNTTIHMWGYKDIAERQAKRDAMQADPEWKAWLARNAGTFVAQENRIMKAVPFWPVAGHPSGPYGLVDFRLYTVRHGKLPELLKLYETEGWGPQSKHLGNCVGYYQSDVGGQNQILHLWGYKDAADRSMRRGAMQADPAWQAYIAKAMPLLQRMETQLVVNAPFFKP
;
A
#
# COMPACT_ATOMS: atom_id res chain seq x y z
N MET A 1 13.40 -4.95 5.78
CA MET A 1 12.19 -5.57 5.18
C MET A 1 11.83 -4.81 3.93
N ILE A 2 11.46 -5.53 2.88
CA ILE A 2 10.88 -5.00 1.64
C ILE A 2 9.40 -5.38 1.54
N VAL A 3 8.65 -4.60 0.77
CA VAL A 3 7.25 -4.88 0.42
C VAL A 3 7.10 -4.81 -1.09
N ASP A 4 6.57 -5.89 -1.68
CA ASP A 4 6.17 -5.95 -3.10
C ASP A 4 4.73 -5.43 -3.19
N VAL A 5 4.58 -4.20 -3.65
CA VAL A 5 3.29 -3.54 -3.87
C VAL A 5 2.87 -3.79 -5.31
N ARG A 6 1.76 -4.46 -5.49
CA ARG A 6 1.26 -4.89 -6.80
C ARG A 6 -0.11 -4.26 -7.05
N SER A 7 -0.25 -3.58 -8.19
CA SER A 7 -1.48 -2.92 -8.62
C SER A 7 -1.94 -3.53 -9.92
N TYR A 8 -3.12 -4.14 -9.94
CA TYR A 8 -3.67 -4.83 -11.09
C TYR A 8 -5.03 -4.26 -11.47
N THR A 9 -5.15 -3.72 -12.66
CA THR A 9 -6.40 -3.19 -13.20
C THR A 9 -7.08 -4.25 -14.05
N ALA A 10 -8.27 -4.67 -13.67
CA ALA A 10 -9.08 -5.63 -14.40
C ALA A 10 -9.87 -4.96 -15.54
N HIS A 11 -10.28 -5.75 -16.53
CA HIS A 11 -11.32 -5.32 -17.44
C HIS A 11 -12.58 -4.92 -16.67
N PRO A 12 -13.33 -3.88 -17.12
CA PRO A 12 -14.55 -3.46 -16.45
C PRO A 12 -15.51 -4.61 -16.15
N GLY A 13 -15.96 -4.69 -14.89
CA GLY A 13 -16.89 -5.71 -14.42
C GLY A 13 -16.27 -7.06 -14.00
N LEU A 14 -14.97 -7.32 -14.27
CA LEU A 14 -14.36 -8.62 -13.91
C LEU A 14 -13.81 -8.70 -12.48
N LEU A 15 -13.58 -7.57 -11.81
CA LEU A 15 -12.97 -7.58 -10.49
C LEU A 15 -13.80 -8.29 -9.41
N PRO A 16 -15.15 -8.16 -9.34
CA PRO A 16 -15.95 -8.89 -8.37
C PRO A 16 -15.87 -10.41 -8.56
N LYS A 17 -15.92 -10.88 -9.81
CA LYS A 17 -15.75 -12.32 -10.12
C LYS A 17 -14.36 -12.79 -9.74
N TYR A 18 -13.32 -12.02 -10.07
CA TYR A 18 -11.95 -12.32 -9.67
C TYR A 18 -11.83 -12.49 -8.17
N PHE A 19 -12.39 -11.60 -7.36
CA PHE A 19 -12.34 -11.70 -5.91
C PHE A 19 -13.06 -12.93 -5.36
N ALA A 20 -14.23 -13.26 -5.90
CA ALA A 20 -14.97 -14.45 -5.50
C ALA A 20 -14.18 -15.73 -5.80
N ASP A 21 -13.70 -15.86 -7.02
CA ASP A 21 -12.93 -17.02 -7.47
C ASP A 21 -11.59 -17.14 -6.69
N TYR A 22 -10.93 -16.01 -6.41
CA TYR A 22 -9.67 -15.97 -5.67
C TYR A 22 -9.86 -16.38 -4.20
N ALA A 23 -10.92 -15.93 -3.56
CA ALA A 23 -11.27 -16.30 -2.19
C ALA A 23 -11.58 -17.80 -2.05
N ALA A 24 -12.10 -18.43 -3.11
CA ALA A 24 -12.54 -19.85 -3.09
C ALA A 24 -11.37 -20.86 -2.97
N GLY A 25 -10.12 -20.44 -3.03
CA GLY A 25 -8.95 -21.33 -2.86
C GLY A 25 -7.60 -20.66 -3.14
N PRO A 26 -7.43 -19.96 -4.27
CA PRO A 26 -6.14 -19.38 -4.67
C PRO A 26 -5.50 -18.44 -3.63
N PHE A 27 -6.30 -17.74 -2.82
CA PHE A 27 -5.80 -16.94 -1.71
C PHE A 27 -5.06 -17.81 -0.67
N ALA A 28 -5.62 -18.96 -0.33
CA ALA A 28 -4.97 -19.92 0.59
C ALA A 28 -3.68 -20.48 -0.01
N VAL A 29 -3.67 -20.78 -1.32
CA VAL A 29 -2.45 -21.21 -2.02
C VAL A 29 -1.39 -20.12 -1.98
N GLN A 30 -1.74 -18.89 -2.29
CA GLN A 30 -0.80 -17.78 -2.30
C GLN A 30 -0.24 -17.50 -0.90
N THR A 31 -1.09 -17.49 0.13
CA THR A 31 -0.64 -17.26 1.52
C THR A 31 0.20 -18.40 2.07
N ARG A 32 -0.01 -19.64 1.64
CA ARG A 32 0.82 -20.80 1.98
C ARG A 32 2.29 -20.58 1.58
N HIS A 33 2.53 -19.96 0.43
CA HIS A 33 3.87 -19.70 -0.08
C HIS A 33 4.44 -18.35 0.38
N LEU A 34 3.64 -17.28 0.32
CA LEU A 34 4.13 -15.91 0.53
C LEU A 34 3.98 -15.41 1.97
N GLY A 35 3.18 -16.11 2.80
CA GLY A 35 2.73 -15.60 4.08
C GLY A 35 1.49 -14.71 3.97
N GLN A 36 1.08 -14.08 5.07
CA GLN A 36 -0.07 -13.16 5.04
C GLN A 36 0.26 -11.86 4.31
N PRO A 37 -0.62 -11.33 3.46
CA PRO A 37 -0.42 -10.04 2.82
C PRO A 37 -0.48 -8.92 3.87
N ARG A 38 0.29 -7.86 3.67
CA ARG A 38 0.25 -6.65 4.49
C ARG A 38 -0.92 -5.74 4.17
N GLY A 39 -1.63 -6.01 3.10
CA GLY A 39 -2.82 -5.36 2.66
C GLY A 39 -3.32 -5.99 1.37
N TYR A 40 -4.63 -6.08 1.23
CA TYR A 40 -5.28 -6.51 0.01
C TYR A 40 -6.52 -5.65 -0.19
N TYR A 41 -6.49 -4.79 -1.20
CA TYR A 41 -7.43 -3.70 -1.36
C TYR A 41 -8.12 -3.70 -2.72
N MET A 42 -9.28 -3.10 -2.77
CA MET A 42 -9.96 -2.63 -3.97
C MET A 42 -9.93 -1.11 -3.99
N VAL A 43 -9.62 -0.51 -5.12
CA VAL A 43 -9.69 0.95 -5.29
C VAL A 43 -11.16 1.37 -5.35
N ASP A 44 -11.57 2.20 -4.41
CA ASP A 44 -12.90 2.83 -4.35
C ASP A 44 -12.91 4.14 -5.14
N THR A 45 -11.92 5.00 -4.89
CA THR A 45 -11.78 6.29 -5.58
C THR A 45 -10.39 6.41 -6.18
N GLY A 46 -10.31 6.63 -7.49
CA GLY A 46 -9.08 6.65 -8.29
C GLY A 46 -9.24 5.85 -9.57
N VAL A 47 -8.26 5.01 -9.92
CA VAL A 47 -8.37 4.07 -11.04
C VAL A 47 -9.20 2.87 -10.61
N VAL A 48 -10.51 2.93 -10.85
CA VAL A 48 -11.46 1.87 -10.49
C VAL A 48 -11.19 0.54 -11.20
N ASN A 49 -11.83 -0.54 -10.76
CA ASN A 49 -11.53 -1.92 -11.19
C ASN A 49 -10.08 -2.36 -10.92
N THR A 50 -9.43 -1.71 -9.97
CA THR A 50 -8.04 -2.01 -9.60
C THR A 50 -7.99 -2.67 -8.21
N THR A 51 -7.24 -3.75 -8.12
CA THR A 51 -6.84 -4.34 -6.84
C THR A 51 -5.39 -4.00 -6.54
N ILE A 52 -5.11 -3.67 -5.27
CA ILE A 52 -3.75 -3.43 -4.79
C ILE A 52 -3.48 -4.44 -3.68
N HIS A 53 -2.41 -5.21 -3.83
CA HIS A 53 -2.01 -6.15 -2.79
C HIS A 53 -0.52 -6.02 -2.45
N MET A 54 -0.21 -6.22 -1.18
CA MET A 54 1.10 -5.91 -0.62
C MET A 54 1.66 -7.14 0.11
N TRP A 55 2.87 -7.57 -0.25
CA TRP A 55 3.51 -8.75 0.31
C TRP A 55 4.85 -8.40 0.93
N GLY A 56 5.03 -8.75 2.20
CA GLY A 56 6.27 -8.46 2.93
C GLY A 56 7.30 -9.59 2.81
N TYR A 57 8.57 -9.21 2.64
CA TYR A 57 9.71 -10.13 2.62
C TYR A 57 10.88 -9.53 3.37
N LYS A 58 11.76 -10.40 3.85
CA LYS A 58 13.02 -9.97 4.46
C LYS A 58 13.86 -9.16 3.44
N ASP A 59 14.03 -9.74 2.25
CA ASP A 59 14.84 -9.20 1.16
C ASP A 59 14.37 -9.73 -0.20
N ILE A 60 15.07 -9.34 -1.28
CA ILE A 60 14.78 -9.76 -2.66
C ILE A 60 14.99 -11.27 -2.86
N ALA A 61 15.97 -11.87 -2.18
CA ALA A 61 16.24 -13.31 -2.33
C ALA A 61 15.09 -14.14 -1.75
N GLU A 62 14.59 -13.81 -0.57
CA GLU A 62 13.41 -14.46 0.00
C GLU A 62 12.18 -14.28 -0.90
N ARG A 63 11.96 -13.04 -1.39
CA ARG A 63 10.86 -12.78 -2.33
C ARG A 63 10.95 -13.69 -3.54
N GLN A 64 12.13 -13.80 -4.16
CA GLN A 64 12.32 -14.64 -5.34
C GLN A 64 12.03 -16.10 -5.01
N ALA A 65 12.65 -16.67 -3.97
CA ALA A 65 12.48 -18.07 -3.58
C ALA A 65 11.01 -18.42 -3.32
N LYS A 66 10.29 -17.60 -2.55
CA LYS A 66 8.86 -17.81 -2.24
C LYS A 66 7.98 -17.73 -3.49
N ARG A 67 8.26 -16.78 -4.38
CA ARG A 67 7.49 -16.64 -5.62
C ARG A 67 7.76 -17.76 -6.60
N ASP A 68 8.99 -18.24 -6.69
CA ASP A 68 9.34 -19.40 -7.53
C ASP A 68 8.64 -20.67 -7.04
N ALA A 69 8.63 -20.91 -5.71
CA ALA A 69 7.89 -22.00 -5.11
C ALA A 69 6.38 -21.92 -5.40
N MET A 70 5.78 -20.72 -5.29
CA MET A 70 4.39 -20.49 -5.65
C MET A 70 4.12 -20.74 -7.14
N GLN A 71 5.00 -20.25 -8.04
CA GLN A 71 4.85 -20.44 -9.48
C GLN A 71 5.01 -21.92 -9.89
N ALA A 72 5.73 -22.71 -9.12
CA ALA A 72 5.87 -24.16 -9.36
C ALA A 72 4.60 -24.94 -8.93
N ASP A 73 3.78 -24.41 -8.05
CA ASP A 73 2.59 -25.05 -7.48
C ASP A 73 1.52 -25.32 -8.56
N PRO A 74 1.07 -26.59 -8.72
CA PRO A 74 0.06 -26.94 -9.72
C PRO A 74 -1.29 -26.23 -9.54
N GLU A 75 -1.73 -26.03 -8.29
CA GLU A 75 -2.99 -25.30 -7.99
C GLU A 75 -2.88 -23.85 -8.44
N TRP A 76 -1.72 -23.22 -8.20
CA TRP A 76 -1.47 -21.85 -8.64
C TRP A 76 -1.43 -21.74 -10.18
N LYS A 77 -0.75 -22.67 -10.86
CA LYS A 77 -0.73 -22.72 -12.32
C LYS A 77 -2.12 -22.85 -12.93
N ALA A 78 -2.93 -23.75 -12.36
CA ALA A 78 -4.32 -23.94 -12.79
C ALA A 78 -5.16 -22.68 -12.58
N TRP A 79 -4.95 -21.97 -11.46
CA TRP A 79 -5.58 -20.67 -11.20
C TRP A 79 -5.18 -19.63 -12.25
N LEU A 80 -3.89 -19.45 -12.52
CA LEU A 80 -3.41 -18.50 -13.51
C LEU A 80 -4.00 -18.76 -14.89
N ALA A 81 -4.09 -20.02 -15.31
CA ALA A 81 -4.67 -20.40 -16.60
C ALA A 81 -6.16 -20.02 -16.69
N ARG A 82 -6.94 -20.23 -15.63
CA ARG A 82 -8.37 -19.85 -15.58
C ARG A 82 -8.59 -18.34 -15.57
N ASN A 83 -7.63 -17.56 -15.09
CA ASN A 83 -7.72 -16.11 -14.95
C ASN A 83 -6.96 -15.33 -16.03
N ALA A 84 -6.44 -16.03 -17.03
CA ALA A 84 -5.81 -15.37 -18.17
C ALA A 84 -6.79 -14.37 -18.82
N GLY A 85 -6.29 -13.16 -19.12
CA GLY A 85 -7.11 -12.09 -19.72
C GLY A 85 -7.98 -11.29 -18.76
N THR A 86 -7.94 -11.55 -17.44
CA THR A 86 -8.71 -10.76 -16.46
C THR A 86 -8.20 -9.32 -16.33
N PHE A 87 -6.89 -9.11 -16.44
CA PHE A 87 -6.27 -7.81 -16.21
C PHE A 87 -5.78 -7.14 -17.49
N VAL A 88 -6.05 -5.84 -17.61
CA VAL A 88 -5.55 -4.97 -18.69
C VAL A 88 -4.19 -4.36 -18.35
N ALA A 89 -3.87 -4.22 -17.05
CA ALA A 89 -2.58 -3.70 -16.60
C ALA A 89 -2.17 -4.37 -15.29
N GLN A 90 -0.88 -4.63 -15.16
CA GLN A 90 -0.27 -5.17 -13.96
C GLN A 90 1.06 -4.46 -13.70
N GLU A 91 1.15 -3.79 -12.57
CA GLU A 91 2.34 -3.08 -12.14
C GLU A 91 2.81 -3.59 -10.79
N ASN A 92 4.11 -3.50 -10.53
CA ASN A 92 4.63 -3.73 -9.20
C ASN A 92 5.77 -2.76 -8.85
N ARG A 93 5.92 -2.51 -7.55
CA ARG A 93 7.01 -1.72 -6.98
C ARG A 93 7.55 -2.46 -5.78
N ILE A 94 8.88 -2.47 -5.63
CA ILE A 94 9.52 -2.91 -4.40
C ILE A 94 9.81 -1.68 -3.56
N MET A 95 9.28 -1.68 -2.36
CA MET A 95 9.41 -0.57 -1.41
C MET A 95 10.14 -1.05 -0.16
N LYS A 96 10.93 -0.18 0.47
CA LYS A 96 11.56 -0.42 1.78
C LYS A 96 10.81 0.33 2.86
N ALA A 97 10.58 -0.32 4.01
CA ALA A 97 10.07 0.39 5.17
C ALA A 97 11.05 1.49 5.59
N VAL A 98 10.53 2.68 5.93
CA VAL A 98 11.36 3.76 6.45
C VAL A 98 11.82 3.47 7.88
N PRO A 99 13.01 3.95 8.30
CA PRO A 99 13.59 3.59 9.60
C PRO A 99 12.76 4.03 10.82
N PHE A 100 12.08 5.16 10.73
CA PHE A 100 11.31 5.73 11.83
C PHE A 100 9.92 5.11 12.01
N TRP A 101 9.41 4.36 11.04
CA TRP A 101 8.13 3.66 11.17
C TRP A 101 8.36 2.25 11.76
N PRO A 102 7.84 1.97 12.96
CA PRO A 102 8.02 0.65 13.57
C PRO A 102 7.19 -0.40 12.82
N VAL A 103 7.89 -1.28 12.12
CA VAL A 103 7.29 -2.39 11.35
C VAL A 103 6.93 -3.56 12.29
N ALA A 104 6.30 -3.33 13.40
CA ALA A 104 5.85 -4.39 14.28
C ALA A 104 4.50 -4.93 13.80
N GLY A 105 4.51 -6.12 13.21
CA GLY A 105 3.29 -6.87 12.89
C GLY A 105 2.58 -6.47 11.59
N HIS A 106 1.42 -7.06 11.39
CA HIS A 106 0.44 -6.60 10.40
C HIS A 106 -0.18 -5.30 10.88
N PRO A 107 -0.63 -4.43 9.95
CA PRO A 107 -1.33 -3.21 10.35
C PRO A 107 -2.51 -3.58 11.26
N SER A 108 -2.58 -2.95 12.42
CA SER A 108 -3.67 -3.19 13.35
C SER A 108 -4.97 -2.59 12.80
N GLY A 109 -5.90 -3.48 12.36
CA GLY A 109 -7.28 -3.07 12.08
C GLY A 109 -8.08 -2.87 13.38
N PRO A 110 -9.38 -2.59 13.30
CA PRO A 110 -10.17 -2.53 12.08
C PRO A 110 -10.17 -1.14 11.44
N TYR A 111 -10.11 -1.11 10.12
CA TYR A 111 -10.36 0.10 9.33
C TYR A 111 -11.21 -0.28 8.10
N GLY A 112 -12.19 0.58 7.75
CA GLY A 112 -13.06 0.39 6.59
C GLY A 112 -12.56 1.09 5.34
N LEU A 113 -11.69 2.10 5.52
CA LEU A 113 -11.14 2.93 4.45
C LEU A 113 -9.65 3.16 4.67
N VAL A 114 -8.87 3.10 3.60
CA VAL A 114 -7.44 3.44 3.63
C VAL A 114 -7.15 4.55 2.62
N ASP A 115 -6.47 5.58 3.09
CA ASP A 115 -5.90 6.64 2.26
C ASP A 115 -4.53 6.14 1.77
N PHE A 116 -4.48 5.68 0.52
CA PHE A 116 -3.27 5.18 -0.13
C PHE A 116 -2.60 6.32 -0.88
N ARG A 117 -1.45 6.77 -0.40
CA ARG A 117 -0.81 8.00 -0.86
C ARG A 117 0.59 7.71 -1.39
N LEU A 118 0.80 8.00 -2.68
CA LEU A 118 2.08 7.87 -3.36
C LEU A 118 2.59 9.27 -3.74
N TYR A 119 3.72 9.66 -3.18
CA TYR A 119 4.33 10.96 -3.45
C TYR A 119 5.66 10.77 -4.17
N THR A 120 5.89 11.57 -5.20
CA THR A 120 7.19 11.67 -5.85
C THR A 120 7.92 12.90 -5.30
N VAL A 121 9.13 12.67 -4.80
CA VAL A 121 10.01 13.68 -4.24
C VAL A 121 10.93 14.19 -5.35
N ARG A 122 11.31 15.44 -5.33
CA ARG A 122 12.30 16.01 -6.27
C ARG A 122 13.60 15.24 -6.20
N HIS A 123 14.25 15.08 -7.34
CA HIS A 123 15.53 14.37 -7.44
C HIS A 123 16.54 14.88 -6.40
N GLY A 124 17.18 13.94 -5.69
CA GLY A 124 18.16 14.23 -4.63
C GLY A 124 17.57 14.71 -3.30
N LYS A 125 16.22 14.91 -3.19
CA LYS A 125 15.57 15.46 -1.99
C LYS A 125 14.93 14.41 -1.07
N LEU A 126 14.95 13.14 -1.45
CA LEU A 126 14.32 12.09 -0.65
C LEU A 126 14.93 11.96 0.77
N PRO A 127 16.26 11.94 0.97
CA PRO A 127 16.81 11.86 2.32
C PRO A 127 16.45 13.08 3.19
N GLU A 128 16.45 14.27 2.61
CA GLU A 128 16.06 15.52 3.29
C GLU A 128 14.59 15.46 3.75
N LEU A 129 13.68 15.04 2.84
CA LEU A 129 12.27 14.91 3.18
C LEU A 129 12.01 13.86 4.25
N LEU A 130 12.66 12.69 4.18
CA LEU A 130 12.52 11.64 5.19
C LEU A 130 12.99 12.11 6.56
N LYS A 131 14.13 12.81 6.64
CA LYS A 131 14.62 13.35 7.90
C LYS A 131 13.71 14.42 8.47
N LEU A 132 13.24 15.35 7.64
CA LEU A 132 12.30 16.38 8.03
C LEU A 132 10.98 15.76 8.54
N TYR A 133 10.48 14.72 7.86
CA TYR A 133 9.27 14.05 8.28
C TYR A 133 9.46 13.30 9.61
N GLU A 134 10.57 12.60 9.79
CA GLU A 134 10.89 11.91 11.04
C GLU A 134 10.89 12.87 12.23
N THR A 135 11.47 14.05 12.06
CA THR A 135 11.68 15.01 13.16
C THR A 135 10.51 15.95 13.40
N GLU A 136 9.79 16.34 12.37
CA GLU A 136 8.76 17.38 12.46
C GLU A 136 7.38 16.92 12.00
N GLY A 137 7.28 16.00 11.03
CA GLY A 137 6.02 15.59 10.40
C GLY A 137 5.34 14.42 11.09
N TRP A 138 6.10 13.41 11.54
CA TRP A 138 5.56 12.18 12.12
C TRP A 138 4.73 12.43 13.37
N GLY A 139 5.21 13.25 14.30
CA GLY A 139 4.52 13.57 15.55
C GLY A 139 3.11 14.11 15.32
N PRO A 140 2.95 15.27 14.68
CA PRO A 140 1.62 15.84 14.42
C PRO A 140 0.76 14.95 13.53
N GLN A 141 1.32 14.30 12.49
CA GLN A 141 0.52 13.44 11.63
C GLN A 141 -0.01 12.21 12.37
N SER A 142 0.83 11.48 13.10
CA SER A 142 0.40 10.29 13.85
C SER A 142 -0.55 10.62 14.99
N LYS A 143 -0.38 11.76 15.66
CA LYS A 143 -1.29 12.27 16.71
C LYS A 143 -2.72 12.41 16.20
N HIS A 144 -2.91 12.98 15.01
CA HIS A 144 -4.23 13.26 14.46
C HIS A 144 -4.79 12.09 13.66
N LEU A 145 -3.98 11.45 12.81
CA LEU A 145 -4.47 10.39 11.94
C LEU A 145 -4.54 9.02 12.64
N GLY A 146 -3.67 8.77 13.61
CA GLY A 146 -3.66 7.55 14.41
C GLY A 146 -3.10 6.36 13.64
N ASN A 147 -3.93 5.62 12.93
CA ASN A 147 -3.60 4.31 12.37
C ASN A 147 -2.75 4.39 11.08
N CYS A 148 -1.43 4.43 11.22
CA CYS A 148 -0.50 4.31 10.09
C CYS A 148 -0.34 2.84 9.69
N VAL A 149 -0.97 2.46 8.58
CA VAL A 149 -0.97 1.10 8.03
C VAL A 149 0.36 0.75 7.36
N GLY A 150 1.08 1.74 6.85
CA GLY A 150 2.38 1.54 6.23
C GLY A 150 3.07 2.85 5.86
N TYR A 151 4.41 2.84 5.93
CA TYR A 151 5.25 3.96 5.48
C TYR A 151 6.52 3.43 4.82
N TYR A 152 6.68 3.70 3.52
CA TYR A 152 7.70 3.07 2.69
C TYR A 152 8.36 4.09 1.76
N GLN A 153 9.61 3.81 1.37
CA GLN A 153 10.32 4.49 0.30
C GLN A 153 10.62 3.53 -0.85
N SER A 154 10.69 4.05 -2.07
CA SER A 154 10.95 3.24 -3.27
C SER A 154 12.36 2.64 -3.26
N ASP A 155 12.46 1.39 -3.75
CA ASP A 155 13.70 0.68 -4.04
C ASP A 155 13.78 0.30 -5.52
N VAL A 156 12.71 -0.38 -6.04
CA VAL A 156 12.61 -0.75 -7.45
C VAL A 156 11.26 -0.27 -8.01
N GLY A 157 11.26 0.24 -9.21
CA GLY A 157 10.15 0.89 -9.89
C GLY A 157 10.37 2.41 -9.98
N GLY A 158 9.32 3.20 -9.75
CA GLY A 158 9.45 4.66 -9.75
C GLY A 158 10.43 5.16 -8.68
N GLN A 159 11.39 5.99 -9.09
CA GLN A 159 12.43 6.51 -8.20
C GLN A 159 11.91 7.67 -7.33
N ASN A 160 12.58 7.90 -6.19
CA ASN A 160 12.29 9.01 -5.26
C ASN A 160 10.83 9.04 -4.79
N GLN A 161 10.21 7.88 -4.58
CA GLN A 161 8.83 7.81 -4.13
C GLN A 161 8.73 7.46 -2.65
N ILE A 162 7.69 8.01 -2.01
CA ILE A 162 7.22 7.64 -0.68
C ILE A 162 5.80 7.13 -0.83
N LEU A 163 5.53 5.96 -0.27
CA LEU A 163 4.20 5.40 -0.14
C LEU A 163 3.82 5.36 1.33
N HIS A 164 2.73 6.01 1.69
CA HIS A 164 2.19 5.90 3.05
C HIS A 164 0.68 5.65 3.05
N LEU A 165 0.25 4.85 4.00
CA LEU A 165 -1.12 4.38 4.12
C LEU A 165 -1.67 4.72 5.51
N TRP A 166 -2.87 5.30 5.54
CA TRP A 166 -3.56 5.65 6.78
C TRP A 166 -4.96 5.05 6.80
N GLY A 167 -5.25 4.29 7.85
CA GLY A 167 -6.54 3.62 8.03
C GLY A 167 -7.53 4.49 8.80
N TYR A 168 -8.77 4.50 8.33
CA TYR A 168 -9.89 5.23 8.93
C TYR A 168 -11.11 4.31 9.03
N LYS A 169 -12.03 4.66 9.93
CA LYS A 169 -13.31 3.97 10.00
C LYS A 169 -14.09 4.12 8.69
N ASP A 170 -14.20 5.36 8.21
CA ASP A 170 -14.93 5.75 7.00
C ASP A 170 -14.44 7.12 6.49
N ALA A 171 -15.10 7.64 5.44
CA ALA A 171 -14.77 8.92 4.84
C ALA A 171 -15.02 10.12 5.78
N ALA A 172 -16.00 10.04 6.66
CA ALA A 172 -16.28 11.10 7.64
C ALA A 172 -15.18 11.18 8.70
N ASP A 173 -14.75 10.05 9.24
CA ASP A 173 -13.61 9.94 10.16
C ASP A 173 -12.32 10.46 9.51
N ARG A 174 -12.07 10.10 8.24
CA ARG A 174 -10.94 10.63 7.48
C ARG A 174 -10.99 12.16 7.36
N SER A 175 -12.14 12.70 6.99
CA SER A 175 -12.33 14.15 6.81
C SER A 175 -12.09 14.91 8.12
N MET A 176 -12.67 14.42 9.21
CA MET A 176 -12.52 15.00 10.55
C MET A 176 -11.06 15.00 11.02
N ARG A 177 -10.39 13.85 10.97
CA ARG A 177 -8.98 13.71 11.43
C ARG A 177 -8.02 14.54 10.57
N ARG A 178 -8.20 14.54 9.25
CA ARG A 178 -7.38 15.36 8.36
C ARG A 178 -7.63 16.85 8.55
N GLY A 179 -8.87 17.27 8.79
CA GLY A 179 -9.18 18.66 9.13
C GLY A 179 -8.48 19.10 10.43
N ALA A 180 -8.54 18.29 11.48
CA ALA A 180 -7.85 18.55 12.75
C ALA A 180 -6.32 18.62 12.56
N MET A 181 -5.74 17.71 11.77
CA MET A 181 -4.31 17.74 11.45
C MET A 181 -3.93 19.03 10.70
N GLN A 182 -4.71 19.42 9.69
CA GLN A 182 -4.42 20.63 8.91
C GLN A 182 -4.51 21.92 9.73
N ALA A 183 -5.32 21.93 10.79
CA ALA A 183 -5.42 23.04 11.71
C ALA A 183 -4.28 23.10 12.75
N ASP A 184 -3.47 22.04 12.88
CA ASP A 184 -2.36 21.99 13.84
C ASP A 184 -1.18 22.85 13.36
N PRO A 185 -0.74 23.88 14.14
CA PRO A 185 0.38 24.74 13.76
C PRO A 185 1.70 23.97 13.50
N ALA A 186 1.93 22.88 14.25
CA ALA A 186 3.14 22.05 14.04
C ALA A 186 3.10 21.35 12.68
N TRP A 187 1.92 20.87 12.25
CA TRP A 187 1.74 20.31 10.92
C TRP A 187 1.92 21.37 9.83
N GLN A 188 1.39 22.57 10.02
CA GLN A 188 1.53 23.67 9.05
C GLN A 188 3.02 24.07 8.89
N ALA A 189 3.76 24.15 9.99
CA ALA A 189 5.20 24.45 9.96
C ALA A 189 5.98 23.37 9.20
N TYR A 190 5.66 22.09 9.43
CA TYR A 190 6.26 20.99 8.67
C TYR A 190 5.92 21.07 7.17
N ILE A 191 4.64 21.25 6.82
CA ILE A 191 4.19 21.29 5.43
C ILE A 191 4.85 22.45 4.65
N ALA A 192 5.03 23.59 5.27
CA ALA A 192 5.72 24.74 4.63
C ALA A 192 7.14 24.37 4.17
N LYS A 193 7.85 23.53 4.93
CA LYS A 193 9.19 23.03 4.58
C LYS A 193 9.16 21.84 3.62
N ALA A 194 8.17 20.96 3.74
CA ALA A 194 8.07 19.72 2.98
C ALA A 194 7.60 19.94 1.54
N MET A 195 6.63 20.84 1.31
CA MET A 195 6.02 21.05 -0.02
C MET A 195 7.05 21.41 -1.11
N PRO A 196 8.05 22.26 -0.88
CA PRO A 196 9.08 22.56 -1.88
C PRO A 196 9.92 21.35 -2.29
N LEU A 197 9.97 20.29 -1.47
CA LEU A 197 10.71 19.05 -1.76
C LEU A 197 9.93 18.07 -2.62
N LEU A 198 8.61 18.25 -2.73
CA LEU A 198 7.73 17.36 -3.48
C LEU A 198 7.62 17.79 -4.94
N GLN A 199 7.49 16.80 -5.82
CA GLN A 199 7.24 16.98 -7.24
C GLN A 199 5.80 16.62 -7.63
N ARG A 200 5.25 15.53 -7.05
CA ARG A 200 3.91 15.03 -7.34
C ARG A 200 3.31 14.36 -6.12
N MET A 201 2.03 14.52 -5.94
CA MET A 201 1.26 13.88 -4.87
C MET A 201 0.05 13.19 -5.48
N GLU A 202 -0.06 11.89 -5.26
CA GLU A 202 -1.18 11.08 -5.70
C GLU A 202 -1.84 10.43 -4.48
N THR A 203 -3.17 10.34 -4.52
CA THR A 203 -3.93 9.64 -3.48
C THR A 203 -5.04 8.83 -4.12
N GLN A 204 -5.27 7.66 -3.56
CA GLN A 204 -6.41 6.81 -3.85
C GLN A 204 -7.08 6.43 -2.54
N LEU A 205 -8.41 6.34 -2.54
CA LEU A 205 -9.14 5.73 -1.44
C LEU A 205 -9.35 4.26 -1.79
N VAL A 206 -8.97 3.40 -0.87
CA VAL A 206 -9.09 1.96 -1.07
C VAL A 206 -9.83 1.33 0.12
N VAL A 207 -10.59 0.28 -0.15
CA VAL A 207 -11.27 -0.54 0.84
C VAL A 207 -10.66 -1.94 0.85
N ASN A 208 -10.80 -2.67 1.94
CA ASN A 208 -10.32 -4.05 2.00
C ASN A 208 -11.04 -4.92 0.96
N ALA A 209 -10.29 -5.81 0.30
CA ALA A 209 -10.91 -6.83 -0.53
C ALA A 209 -11.85 -7.69 0.33
N PRO A 210 -12.98 -8.20 -0.22
CA PRO A 210 -14.03 -8.86 0.59
C PRO A 210 -13.56 -10.05 1.44
N PHE A 211 -12.49 -10.72 1.02
CA PHE A 211 -11.90 -11.88 1.71
C PHE A 211 -10.75 -11.50 2.66
N PHE A 212 -10.27 -10.26 2.63
CA PHE A 212 -9.15 -9.82 3.45
C PHE A 212 -9.63 -9.10 4.72
N LYS A 213 -9.22 -9.62 5.86
CA LYS A 213 -9.45 -9.01 7.19
C LYS A 213 -8.09 -8.66 7.78
N PRO A 214 -7.75 -7.35 7.91
CA PRO A 214 -6.48 -6.90 8.49
C PRO A 214 -6.39 -7.16 10.00
#